data_ede7837f8a83f3130870f790a892fa20
#
_entry.id   ede7837f8a83f3130870f790a892fa20
#
_cell.length_a   1.000
_cell.length_b   1.000
_cell.length_c   1.000
_cell.angle_alpha   90.00
_cell.angle_beta   90.00
_cell.angle_gamma   90.00
#
_symmetry.space_group_name_H-M   'P 1'
#
loop_
_entity.id
_entity.type
_entity.pdbx_description
1 polymer ?
#
loop_
_entity_poly.entity_id
_entity_poly.type
_entity_poly.pdbx_seq_one_letter_code
_entity_poly.pdbx_strand_id
1 'polypeptide(L)'
;MEKITSNEQLNKKIEHCSSCLETKFNGKDGKKHLVVCGGTGCISSASTEILNRLEELIKEKGLEDKATVNKVGCFGFCSQGPFVKVFPEDRLYRAVKVSDAERIIQEDVIDGRCIEDLLYVDPASKQKVERQDDINFYKKQKRIALHGCSMINPEKLEEAFGFGAFKGLQRALSMSQQEVVDEMLKSGLRGRGGAGFPTGRKWQFALDQKSDDKYVICNGDEGDPGAFMDRSILEGNPVGVIEGMMIAGYAIGAKNGYFYVRAEYPIAVERLRIAIKELEEVGLLGDNILGTNFSFRCHIRLGAGAFVCGEETALLNSIEGKRGMPRPRPPFPAIKGLWQKPSIINNVETLASVSWIMREGADKFAAIGTERSKGTKVFALGGKVNNVGLVEVPMGTTLRELIFDIGGGIPNGKKFKAIQTGGPSGGCLTEKDLDVEIDFDSLVARGSMMGSGGAIVMDEDNCMVDVAKFYMEFICDESCGKCSPCRIGTRRMLEILNKITSGKGEMKDLDDLRELAEITKTNSLCALGQTAANPIISTMKSFPEEYEAHVKEHKCPAHICKAMLKYEIDPNKCKKCSLCARNCPVQAITGVVGKEPFVIDSNKCIKCGLCMSNCHFGAISKK
;
A
#
# COMPACT_ATOMS: atom_id res chain seq x y z
N MET A 1 10.99 30.83 8.00
CA MET A 1 11.86 31.03 6.80
C MET A 1 11.51 32.35 6.12
N GLU A 2 12.47 32.95 5.36
CA GLU A 2 12.17 34.11 4.52
C GLU A 2 11.20 33.73 3.37
N LYS A 3 10.39 34.71 2.95
CA LYS A 3 9.46 34.51 1.82
C LYS A 3 10.23 34.32 0.50
N ILE A 4 9.77 33.38 -0.28
CA ILE A 4 10.30 33.03 -1.61
C ILE A 4 9.34 33.61 -2.65
N THR A 5 9.72 34.73 -3.28
CA THR A 5 8.86 35.46 -4.21
C THR A 5 9.35 35.44 -5.64
N SER A 6 10.49 34.78 -5.90
CA SER A 6 11.06 34.66 -7.24
C SER A 6 11.76 33.32 -7.46
N ASN A 7 11.93 32.96 -8.73
CA ASN A 7 12.69 31.79 -9.15
C ASN A 7 14.15 31.83 -8.69
N GLU A 8 14.76 33.01 -8.64
CA GLU A 8 16.15 33.15 -8.17
C GLU A 8 16.29 32.80 -6.69
N GLN A 9 15.38 33.31 -5.85
CA GLN A 9 15.37 32.99 -4.43
C GLN A 9 15.13 31.50 -4.18
N LEU A 10 14.20 30.88 -4.93
CA LEU A 10 13.95 29.44 -4.85
C LEU A 10 15.20 28.63 -5.23
N ASN A 11 15.88 28.97 -6.33
CA ASN A 11 17.08 28.27 -6.77
C ASN A 11 18.20 28.35 -5.73
N LYS A 12 18.48 29.56 -5.19
CA LYS A 12 19.46 29.72 -4.10
C LYS A 12 19.13 28.88 -2.88
N LYS A 13 17.83 28.81 -2.51
CA LYS A 13 17.39 27.98 -1.38
C LYS A 13 17.59 26.49 -1.66
N ILE A 14 17.21 26.01 -2.85
CA ILE A 14 17.39 24.62 -3.28
C ILE A 14 18.88 24.25 -3.29
N GLU A 15 19.75 25.07 -3.86
CA GLU A 15 21.20 24.84 -3.92
C GLU A 15 21.80 24.73 -2.52
N HIS A 16 21.47 25.67 -1.64
CA HIS A 16 21.92 25.62 -0.25
C HIS A 16 21.45 24.34 0.46
N CYS A 17 20.16 24.02 0.38
CA CYS A 17 19.60 22.83 1.03
C CYS A 17 20.13 21.52 0.44
N SER A 18 20.39 21.47 -0.89
CA SER A 18 21.04 20.32 -1.54
C SER A 18 22.44 20.09 -1.00
N SER A 19 23.23 21.15 -0.85
CA SER A 19 24.56 21.06 -0.25
C SER A 19 24.53 20.55 1.19
N CYS A 20 23.53 20.98 1.98
CA CYS A 20 23.34 20.48 3.35
C CYS A 20 23.00 18.99 3.39
N LEU A 21 22.11 18.53 2.48
CA LEU A 21 21.78 17.10 2.37
C LEU A 21 22.95 16.25 1.87
N GLU A 22 23.68 16.74 0.88
CA GLU A 22 24.89 16.05 0.43
C GLU A 22 25.92 15.91 1.57
N THR A 23 26.09 16.95 2.38
CA THR A 23 26.96 16.91 3.55
C THR A 23 26.50 15.83 4.55
N LYS A 24 25.19 15.77 4.81
CA LYS A 24 24.57 14.74 5.65
C LYS A 24 24.85 13.32 5.14
N PHE A 25 24.70 13.08 3.82
CA PHE A 25 24.85 11.73 3.26
C PHE A 25 26.31 11.31 3.06
N ASN A 26 27.21 12.26 2.77
CA ASN A 26 28.61 12.01 2.48
C ASN A 26 29.54 12.22 3.69
N GLY A 27 29.00 12.64 4.84
CA GLY A 27 29.77 12.89 6.07
C GLY A 27 30.83 13.98 5.94
N LYS A 28 30.66 14.95 5.03
CA LYS A 28 31.64 16.03 4.80
C LYS A 28 31.86 16.95 6.02
N ASP A 29 30.92 16.95 6.96
CA ASP A 29 31.03 17.65 8.24
C ASP A 29 31.72 16.83 9.33
N GLY A 30 32.17 15.64 9.01
CA GLY A 30 32.83 14.71 9.96
C GLY A 30 31.87 14.06 10.97
N LYS A 31 30.55 14.23 10.76
CA LYS A 31 29.55 13.67 11.67
C LYS A 31 28.94 12.40 11.10
N LYS A 32 28.48 11.55 12.00
CA LYS A 32 27.56 10.46 11.66
C LYS A 32 26.11 10.95 11.73
N HIS A 33 25.34 10.65 10.70
CA HIS A 33 23.95 11.04 10.63
C HIS A 33 23.06 9.78 10.69
N LEU A 34 22.40 9.62 11.82
CA LEU A 34 21.45 8.53 12.03
C LEU A 34 20.07 8.97 11.56
N VAL A 35 19.38 8.13 10.81
CA VAL A 35 17.98 8.36 10.43
C VAL A 35 17.12 7.17 10.87
N VAL A 36 16.00 7.48 11.50
CA VAL A 36 15.07 6.49 12.07
C VAL A 36 13.78 6.51 11.27
N CYS A 37 13.24 5.33 10.92
CA CYS A 37 11.99 5.21 10.19
C CYS A 37 10.81 5.80 10.96
N GLY A 38 10.16 6.82 10.40
CA GLY A 38 8.98 7.48 10.94
C GLY A 38 7.68 7.13 10.20
N GLY A 39 7.59 5.98 9.54
CA GLY A 39 6.34 5.47 8.97
C GLY A 39 5.49 4.78 10.04
N THR A 40 4.16 4.80 9.86
CA THR A 40 3.17 4.29 10.84
C THR A 40 3.51 2.92 11.41
N GLY A 41 3.93 1.94 10.58
CA GLY A 41 4.26 0.58 11.05
C GLY A 41 5.46 0.54 12.00
N CYS A 42 6.50 1.34 11.73
CA CYS A 42 7.67 1.43 12.61
C CYS A 42 7.36 2.21 13.90
N ILE A 43 6.54 3.28 13.82
CA ILE A 43 6.08 4.02 15.00
C ILE A 43 5.30 3.08 15.94
N SER A 44 4.41 2.24 15.40
CA SER A 44 3.70 1.22 16.19
C SER A 44 4.63 0.16 16.82
N SER A 45 5.87 0.09 16.35
CA SER A 45 6.92 -0.82 16.85
C SER A 45 8.02 -0.07 17.59
N ALA A 46 7.67 1.06 18.23
CA ALA A 46 8.55 1.85 19.12
C ALA A 46 9.69 2.62 18.40
N SER A 47 9.56 2.98 17.10
CA SER A 47 10.62 3.75 16.43
C SER A 47 10.77 5.18 16.97
N THR A 48 9.72 5.76 17.53
CA THR A 48 9.78 7.07 18.19
C THR A 48 10.60 7.00 19.47
N GLU A 49 10.41 5.95 20.25
CA GLU A 49 11.18 5.70 21.48
C GLU A 49 12.67 5.44 21.16
N ILE A 50 12.94 4.73 20.04
CA ILE A 50 14.32 4.54 19.55
C ILE A 50 14.95 5.88 19.19
N LEU A 51 14.23 6.73 18.43
CA LEU A 51 14.68 8.07 18.07
C LEU A 51 15.04 8.90 19.31
N ASN A 52 14.11 8.99 20.28
CA ASN A 52 14.28 9.76 21.50
C ASN A 52 15.48 9.23 22.31
N ARG A 53 15.62 7.90 22.44
CA ARG A 53 16.75 7.32 23.19
C ARG A 53 18.11 7.59 22.53
N LEU A 54 18.18 7.57 21.20
CA LEU A 54 19.39 7.95 20.46
C LEU A 54 19.72 9.44 20.68
N GLU A 55 18.73 10.34 20.67
CA GLU A 55 18.92 11.77 20.96
C GLU A 55 19.44 12.00 22.38
N GLU A 56 18.83 11.33 23.37
CA GLU A 56 19.27 11.38 24.78
C GLU A 56 20.73 10.94 24.93
N LEU A 57 21.08 9.78 24.34
CA LEU A 57 22.44 9.23 24.42
C LEU A 57 23.49 10.14 23.77
N ILE A 58 23.16 10.77 22.63
CA ILE A 58 24.07 11.76 22.02
C ILE A 58 24.34 12.92 22.97
N LYS A 59 23.32 13.45 23.65
CA LYS A 59 23.45 14.53 24.65
C LYS A 59 24.16 14.06 25.90
N GLU A 60 23.76 12.92 26.49
CA GLU A 60 24.37 12.36 27.71
C GLU A 60 25.87 12.13 27.58
N LYS A 61 26.32 11.72 26.37
CA LYS A 61 27.73 11.43 26.09
C LYS A 61 28.50 12.62 25.48
N GLY A 62 27.86 13.78 25.25
CA GLY A 62 28.47 14.96 24.66
C GLY A 62 28.95 14.74 23.23
N LEU A 63 28.12 14.09 22.39
CA LEU A 63 28.47 13.70 21.03
C LEU A 63 27.80 14.56 19.95
N GLU A 64 27.22 15.71 20.28
CA GLU A 64 26.51 16.60 19.35
C GLU A 64 27.38 17.09 18.20
N ASP A 65 28.70 17.16 18.43
CA ASP A 65 29.68 17.48 17.37
C ASP A 65 30.07 16.28 16.51
N LYS A 66 29.71 15.04 16.91
CA LYS A 66 30.07 13.79 16.22
C LYS A 66 28.91 13.08 15.58
N ALA A 67 27.68 13.28 16.08
CA ALA A 67 26.52 12.59 15.59
C ALA A 67 25.25 13.44 15.66
N THR A 68 24.33 13.17 14.73
CA THR A 68 22.95 13.68 14.75
C THR A 68 21.98 12.55 14.51
N VAL A 69 20.76 12.68 15.03
CA VAL A 69 19.68 11.75 14.71
C VAL A 69 18.45 12.51 14.20
N ASN A 70 17.78 11.95 13.20
CA ASN A 70 16.58 12.54 12.60
C ASN A 70 15.58 11.45 12.24
N LYS A 71 14.28 11.77 12.25
CA LYS A 71 13.29 10.90 11.63
C LYS A 71 13.27 11.11 10.12
N VAL A 72 12.90 10.05 9.38
CA VAL A 72 12.63 10.10 7.95
C VAL A 72 11.29 9.42 7.64
N GLY A 73 10.82 9.47 6.40
CA GLY A 73 9.65 8.74 5.96
C GLY A 73 9.83 7.22 5.97
N CYS A 74 8.88 6.50 5.37
CA CYS A 74 8.86 5.04 5.36
C CYS A 74 9.97 4.45 4.48
N PHE A 75 10.71 3.45 5.00
CA PHE A 75 11.68 2.67 4.22
C PHE A 75 11.01 1.71 3.23
N GLY A 76 9.73 1.40 3.43
CA GLY A 76 8.98 0.48 2.59
C GLY A 76 9.13 -1.00 2.95
N PHE A 77 10.09 -1.40 3.78
CA PHE A 77 10.37 -2.80 4.11
C PHE A 77 9.76 -3.20 5.47
N CYS A 78 8.43 -3.20 5.54
CA CYS A 78 7.68 -3.25 6.80
C CYS A 78 7.95 -4.49 7.67
N SER A 79 8.20 -5.67 7.06
CA SER A 79 8.49 -6.90 7.82
C SER A 79 9.82 -6.90 8.57
N GLN A 80 10.70 -5.92 8.29
CA GLN A 80 12.04 -5.85 8.87
C GLN A 80 12.25 -4.62 9.78
N GLY A 81 11.27 -3.74 9.91
CA GLY A 81 11.33 -2.57 10.79
C GLY A 81 11.25 -2.92 12.29
N PRO A 82 11.54 -1.98 13.19
CA PRO A 82 12.03 -0.62 12.94
C PRO A 82 13.44 -0.54 12.37
N PHE A 83 13.71 0.53 11.60
CA PHE A 83 15.01 0.76 10.98
C PHE A 83 15.75 1.94 11.58
N VAL A 84 17.07 1.77 11.72
CA VAL A 84 18.02 2.86 11.91
C VAL A 84 19.06 2.77 10.79
N LYS A 85 19.24 3.86 10.04
CA LYS A 85 20.27 3.94 8.99
C LYS A 85 21.34 4.94 9.38
N VAL A 86 22.59 4.59 9.17
CA VAL A 86 23.76 5.38 9.57
C VAL A 86 24.51 5.84 8.34
N PHE A 87 24.68 7.15 8.19
CA PHE A 87 25.51 7.78 7.18
C PHE A 87 26.82 8.29 7.79
N PRO A 88 27.94 8.33 7.02
CA PRO A 88 28.03 8.11 5.57
C PRO A 88 28.19 6.65 5.12
N GLU A 89 28.34 5.69 6.01
CA GLU A 89 28.59 4.28 5.68
C GLU A 89 27.41 3.60 4.95
N ASP A 90 26.24 4.22 4.98
CA ASP A 90 24.99 3.70 4.38
C ASP A 90 24.51 2.39 5.03
N ARG A 91 24.87 2.17 6.31
CA ARG A 91 24.48 0.98 7.08
C ARG A 91 23.02 0.98 7.43
N LEU A 92 22.33 -0.12 7.16
CA LEU A 92 20.91 -0.29 7.49
C LEU A 92 20.72 -1.35 8.58
N TYR A 93 20.42 -0.90 9.78
CA TYR A 93 20.04 -1.76 10.90
C TYR A 93 18.54 -2.02 10.90
N ARG A 94 18.13 -3.28 11.06
CA ARG A 94 16.75 -3.76 11.06
C ARG A 94 16.28 -4.27 12.41
N ALA A 95 14.96 -4.33 12.61
CA ALA A 95 14.32 -4.85 13.83
C ALA A 95 14.94 -4.28 15.11
N VAL A 96 15.37 -3.01 15.05
CA VAL A 96 16.04 -2.31 16.14
C VAL A 96 15.07 -2.15 17.30
N LYS A 97 15.56 -2.41 18.50
CA LYS A 97 14.84 -2.18 19.77
C LYS A 97 15.40 -0.98 20.49
N VAL A 98 14.65 -0.42 21.44
CA VAL A 98 15.14 0.70 22.29
C VAL A 98 16.44 0.32 23.03
N SER A 99 16.56 -0.95 23.45
CA SER A 99 17.78 -1.47 24.09
C SER A 99 19.02 -1.48 23.19
N ASP A 100 18.85 -1.47 21.86
CA ASP A 100 19.96 -1.47 20.92
C ASP A 100 20.55 -0.07 20.70
N ALA A 101 19.84 0.98 21.13
CA ALA A 101 20.26 2.38 20.93
C ALA A 101 21.65 2.63 21.56
N GLU A 102 21.91 2.11 22.76
CA GLU A 102 23.20 2.27 23.42
C GLU A 102 24.34 1.57 22.65
N ARG A 103 24.07 0.38 22.11
CA ARG A 103 25.02 -0.34 21.26
C ARG A 103 25.30 0.42 19.96
N ILE A 104 24.26 0.98 19.32
CA ILE A 104 24.43 1.77 18.08
C ILE A 104 25.32 2.99 18.35
N ILE A 105 25.11 3.71 19.45
CA ILE A 105 25.97 4.84 19.81
C ILE A 105 27.38 4.38 20.17
N GLN A 106 27.56 3.31 20.95
CA GLN A 106 28.89 2.88 21.37
C GLN A 106 29.66 2.21 20.25
N GLU A 107 29.08 1.18 19.61
CA GLU A 107 29.80 0.35 18.63
C GLU A 107 29.93 1.05 17.28
N ASP A 108 28.84 1.67 16.74
CA ASP A 108 28.90 2.28 15.41
C ASP A 108 29.36 3.73 15.46
N VAL A 109 28.76 4.58 16.32
CA VAL A 109 29.07 6.01 16.31
C VAL A 109 30.46 6.29 16.91
N ILE A 110 30.81 5.69 18.05
CA ILE A 110 32.09 5.94 18.75
C ILE A 110 33.21 5.08 18.19
N ASP A 111 33.00 3.74 18.14
CA ASP A 111 34.04 2.78 17.77
C ASP A 111 34.15 2.54 16.25
N GLY A 112 33.16 2.99 15.44
CA GLY A 112 33.13 2.80 13.98
C GLY A 112 32.87 1.37 13.53
N ARG A 113 32.44 0.48 14.43
CA ARG A 113 32.21 -0.95 14.16
C ARG A 113 30.78 -1.25 13.75
N CYS A 114 30.59 -2.08 12.73
CA CYS A 114 29.28 -2.56 12.32
C CYS A 114 28.69 -3.56 13.33
N ILE A 115 27.39 -3.42 13.64
CA ILE A 115 26.65 -4.33 14.51
C ILE A 115 26.00 -5.42 13.66
N GLU A 116 26.72 -6.52 13.45
CA GLU A 116 26.36 -7.56 12.50
C GLU A 116 25.03 -8.28 12.78
N ASP A 117 24.59 -8.40 14.03
CA ASP A 117 23.33 -9.07 14.40
C ASP A 117 22.09 -8.21 14.09
N LEU A 118 22.28 -6.91 13.87
CA LEU A 118 21.23 -6.00 13.41
C LEU A 118 21.15 -5.88 11.88
N LEU A 119 22.04 -6.49 11.13
CA LEU A 119 22.00 -6.46 9.66
C LEU A 119 20.90 -7.35 9.09
N TYR A 120 20.46 -7.02 7.90
CA TYR A 120 19.55 -7.87 7.12
C TYR A 120 20.25 -9.14 6.69
N VAL A 121 19.56 -10.29 6.86
CA VAL A 121 20.01 -11.59 6.38
C VAL A 121 19.16 -12.00 5.19
N ASP A 122 19.76 -12.13 4.03
CA ASP A 122 19.08 -12.56 2.82
C ASP A 122 18.50 -13.98 2.98
N PRO A 123 17.20 -14.20 2.74
CA PRO A 123 16.57 -15.50 2.95
C PRO A 123 17.15 -16.63 2.11
N ALA A 124 17.62 -16.31 0.89
CA ALA A 124 18.14 -17.30 -0.05
C ALA A 124 19.62 -17.61 0.18
N SER A 125 20.48 -16.58 0.21
CA SER A 125 21.92 -16.73 0.33
C SER A 125 22.41 -16.89 1.77
N LYS A 126 21.58 -16.56 2.77
CA LYS A 126 21.94 -16.48 4.19
C LYS A 126 23.07 -15.49 4.52
N GLN A 127 23.42 -14.62 3.58
CA GLN A 127 24.42 -13.59 3.77
C GLN A 127 23.86 -12.38 4.50
N LYS A 128 24.68 -11.77 5.35
CA LYS A 128 24.38 -10.47 5.97
C LYS A 128 24.66 -9.35 4.97
N VAL A 129 23.76 -8.37 4.90
CA VAL A 129 23.87 -7.26 3.96
C VAL A 129 23.89 -5.94 4.76
N GLU A 130 24.94 -5.16 4.59
CA GLU A 130 25.18 -3.94 5.34
C GLU A 130 24.45 -2.74 4.74
N ARG A 131 24.53 -2.57 3.42
CA ARG A 131 24.00 -1.40 2.70
C ARG A 131 22.59 -1.63 2.18
N GLN A 132 21.74 -0.62 2.30
CA GLN A 132 20.36 -0.68 1.82
C GLN A 132 20.27 -1.12 0.35
N ASP A 133 21.07 -0.50 -0.52
CA ASP A 133 20.99 -0.71 -1.97
C ASP A 133 21.50 -2.10 -2.40
N ASP A 134 22.22 -2.81 -1.51
CA ASP A 134 22.67 -4.17 -1.73
C ASP A 134 21.65 -5.23 -1.35
N ILE A 135 20.59 -4.87 -0.63
CA ILE A 135 19.50 -5.77 -0.29
C ILE A 135 18.65 -6.07 -1.54
N ASN A 136 18.41 -7.35 -1.84
CA ASN A 136 17.63 -7.77 -3.01
C ASN A 136 16.24 -7.11 -3.09
N PHE A 137 15.61 -6.85 -1.94
CA PHE A 137 14.36 -6.11 -1.83
C PHE A 137 14.43 -4.72 -2.49
N TYR A 138 15.57 -4.03 -2.44
CA TYR A 138 15.74 -2.68 -3.00
C TYR A 138 16.37 -2.66 -4.40
N LYS A 139 17.26 -3.60 -4.71
CA LYS A 139 18.05 -3.62 -5.97
C LYS A 139 17.25 -3.50 -7.26
N LYS A 140 16.08 -4.15 -7.31
CA LYS A 140 15.21 -4.16 -8.50
C LYS A 140 14.15 -3.06 -8.48
N GLN A 141 14.08 -2.26 -7.43
CA GLN A 141 13.15 -1.14 -7.34
C GLN A 141 13.66 0.09 -8.08
N LYS A 142 12.74 0.84 -8.64
CA LYS A 142 12.98 2.17 -9.19
C LYS A 142 11.99 3.14 -8.54
N ARG A 143 12.47 3.91 -7.57
CA ARG A 143 11.63 4.76 -6.74
C ARG A 143 11.43 6.13 -7.38
N ILE A 144 10.22 6.42 -7.84
CA ILE A 144 9.73 7.69 -8.38
C ILE A 144 8.72 8.30 -7.41
N ALA A 145 7.63 7.60 -7.14
CA ALA A 145 6.60 8.03 -6.19
C ALA A 145 7.09 7.93 -4.73
N LEU A 146 7.90 6.91 -4.42
CA LEU A 146 8.57 6.74 -3.13
C LEU A 146 9.90 7.50 -3.03
N HIS A 147 10.20 8.39 -3.98
CA HIS A 147 11.41 9.21 -3.98
C HIS A 147 11.49 10.08 -2.72
N GLY A 148 12.60 9.98 -2.00
CA GLY A 148 12.82 10.73 -0.75
C GLY A 148 12.22 10.10 0.51
N CYS A 149 11.29 9.12 0.42
CA CYS A 149 10.58 8.61 1.60
C CYS A 149 11.48 8.10 2.73
N SER A 150 12.60 7.43 2.45
CA SER A 150 13.57 6.95 3.44
C SER A 150 14.78 7.87 3.65
N MET A 151 14.78 9.04 3.04
CA MET A 151 15.97 9.91 2.98
C MET A 151 15.78 11.25 3.67
N ILE A 152 14.58 11.84 3.56
CA ILE A 152 14.27 13.17 4.09
C ILE A 152 13.36 13.11 5.30
N ASN A 153 13.49 14.12 6.17
CA ASN A 153 12.53 14.38 7.23
C ASN A 153 11.30 15.08 6.61
N PRO A 154 10.12 14.41 6.58
CA PRO A 154 8.92 14.98 5.94
C PRO A 154 8.32 16.20 6.65
N GLU A 155 8.84 16.53 7.83
CA GLU A 155 8.41 17.66 8.65
C GLU A 155 9.41 18.84 8.57
N LYS A 156 10.38 18.80 7.63
CA LYS A 156 11.35 19.86 7.37
C LYS A 156 11.35 20.25 5.91
N LEU A 157 10.81 21.40 5.59
CA LEU A 157 10.71 21.89 4.22
C LEU A 157 12.09 22.07 3.55
N GLU A 158 13.13 22.40 4.34
CA GLU A 158 14.50 22.48 3.84
C GLU A 158 15.00 21.16 3.25
N GLU A 159 14.67 20.02 3.86
CA GLU A 159 15.08 18.72 3.32
C GLU A 159 14.33 18.39 2.02
N ALA A 160 13.07 18.82 1.90
CA ALA A 160 12.33 18.71 0.63
C ALA A 160 12.94 19.57 -0.47
N PHE A 161 13.33 20.81 -0.18
CA PHE A 161 14.09 21.66 -1.14
C PHE A 161 15.40 21.02 -1.55
N GLY A 162 16.17 20.51 -0.57
CA GLY A 162 17.43 19.82 -0.85
C GLY A 162 17.26 18.59 -1.74
N PHE A 163 16.09 17.98 -1.72
CA PHE A 163 15.73 16.84 -2.57
C PHE A 163 15.10 17.27 -3.90
N GLY A 164 15.07 18.57 -4.19
CA GLY A 164 14.66 19.15 -5.47
C GLY A 164 13.18 19.47 -5.58
N ALA A 165 12.44 19.59 -4.48
CA ALA A 165 11.06 20.03 -4.49
C ALA A 165 10.93 21.43 -5.14
N PHE A 166 9.82 21.66 -5.82
CA PHE A 166 9.45 22.86 -6.59
C PHE A 166 10.22 23.15 -7.88
N LYS A 167 11.23 22.33 -8.24
CA LYS A 167 11.85 22.43 -9.58
C LYS A 167 10.85 22.07 -10.68
N GLY A 168 9.96 21.13 -10.44
CA GLY A 168 8.88 20.76 -11.36
C GLY A 168 7.88 21.87 -11.55
N LEU A 169 7.43 22.51 -10.46
CA LEU A 169 6.52 23.65 -10.52
C LEU A 169 7.17 24.87 -11.22
N GLN A 170 8.43 25.15 -10.91
CA GLN A 170 9.18 26.22 -11.58
C GLN A 170 9.22 26.02 -13.09
N ARG A 171 9.47 24.80 -13.56
CA ARG A 171 9.41 24.46 -14.99
C ARG A 171 8.00 24.62 -15.54
N ALA A 172 6.97 24.14 -14.83
CA ALA A 172 5.57 24.27 -15.26
C ALA A 172 5.17 25.74 -15.44
N LEU A 173 5.54 26.62 -14.50
CA LEU A 173 5.24 28.05 -14.58
C LEU A 173 5.98 28.80 -15.69
N SER A 174 7.02 28.22 -16.29
CA SER A 174 7.68 28.73 -17.48
C SER A 174 7.04 28.30 -18.81
N MET A 175 6.04 27.44 -18.75
CA MET A 175 5.29 26.87 -19.86
C MET A 175 3.86 27.40 -19.87
N SER A 176 3.17 27.35 -21.01
CA SER A 176 1.74 27.54 -21.05
C SER A 176 0.97 26.35 -20.42
N GLN A 177 -0.26 26.55 -20.03
CA GLN A 177 -1.12 25.49 -19.48
C GLN A 177 -1.23 24.30 -20.44
N GLN A 178 -1.38 24.57 -21.75
CA GLN A 178 -1.44 23.51 -22.77
C GLN A 178 -0.13 22.72 -22.87
N GLU A 179 1.02 23.37 -22.86
CA GLU A 179 2.31 22.70 -22.89
C GLU A 179 2.52 21.78 -21.68
N VAL A 180 2.03 22.17 -20.48
CA VAL A 180 2.06 21.29 -19.30
C VAL A 180 1.17 20.06 -19.49
N VAL A 181 -0.02 20.23 -20.08
CA VAL A 181 -0.90 19.10 -20.42
C VAL A 181 -0.25 18.20 -21.47
N ASP A 182 0.38 18.78 -22.49
CA ASP A 182 1.07 18.04 -23.55
C ASP A 182 2.26 17.24 -22.99
N GLU A 183 3.00 17.81 -22.04
CA GLU A 183 4.07 17.10 -21.31
C GLU A 183 3.52 15.90 -20.54
N MET A 184 2.36 16.04 -19.90
CA MET A 184 1.70 14.91 -19.23
C MET A 184 1.17 13.86 -20.22
N LEU A 185 0.67 14.26 -21.38
CA LEU A 185 0.28 13.33 -22.46
C LEU A 185 1.50 12.58 -22.99
N LYS A 186 2.60 13.29 -23.24
CA LYS A 186 3.87 12.73 -23.73
C LYS A 186 4.47 11.73 -22.74
N SER A 187 4.35 11.99 -21.44
CA SER A 187 4.85 11.08 -20.39
C SER A 187 4.16 9.71 -20.41
N GLY A 188 2.95 9.63 -20.96
CA GLY A 188 2.14 8.42 -20.92
C GLY A 188 1.65 8.02 -19.53
N LEU A 189 1.69 8.93 -18.54
CA LEU A 189 1.23 8.66 -17.18
C LEU A 189 -0.24 8.29 -17.17
N ARG A 190 -0.54 7.08 -16.71
CA ARG A 190 -1.89 6.59 -16.41
C ARG A 190 -2.14 6.71 -14.91
N GLY A 191 -3.37 7.01 -14.51
CA GLY A 191 -3.76 7.15 -13.09
C GLY A 191 -3.40 5.91 -12.26
N ARG A 192 -2.78 6.11 -11.10
CA ARG A 192 -2.30 5.04 -10.18
C ARG A 192 -3.34 4.56 -9.16
N GLY A 193 -4.52 5.17 -9.16
CA GLY A 193 -5.62 4.76 -8.26
C GLY A 193 -6.42 3.53 -8.70
N GLY A 194 -5.99 2.80 -9.75
CA GLY A 194 -6.55 1.50 -10.13
C GLY A 194 -7.10 1.41 -11.55
N ALA A 195 -7.84 2.40 -12.04
CA ALA A 195 -8.48 2.35 -13.35
C ALA A 195 -7.52 2.64 -14.53
N GLY A 196 -6.36 3.23 -14.27
CA GLY A 196 -5.36 3.48 -15.32
C GLY A 196 -5.77 4.44 -16.43
N PHE A 197 -6.68 5.39 -16.15
CA PHE A 197 -7.08 6.38 -17.16
C PHE A 197 -5.91 7.36 -17.43
N PRO A 198 -5.64 7.75 -18.71
CA PRO A 198 -4.55 8.66 -19.05
C PRO A 198 -4.68 10.03 -18.36
N THR A 199 -3.69 10.39 -17.54
CA THR A 199 -3.73 11.60 -16.69
C THR A 199 -3.81 12.88 -17.52
N GLY A 200 -2.98 13.01 -18.56
CA GLY A 200 -3.01 14.18 -19.45
C GLY A 200 -4.34 14.37 -20.16
N ARG A 201 -5.04 13.27 -20.59
CA ARG A 201 -6.39 13.37 -21.17
C ARG A 201 -7.42 13.90 -20.18
N LYS A 202 -7.35 13.45 -18.93
CA LYS A 202 -8.25 13.97 -17.86
C LYS A 202 -8.05 15.46 -17.66
N TRP A 203 -6.79 15.92 -17.67
CA TRP A 203 -6.47 17.34 -17.54
C TRP A 203 -6.91 18.14 -18.74
N GLN A 204 -6.74 17.64 -19.96
CA GLN A 204 -7.22 18.28 -21.19
C GLN A 204 -8.73 18.54 -21.12
N PHE A 205 -9.53 17.54 -20.73
CA PHE A 205 -10.98 17.71 -20.60
C PHE A 205 -11.38 18.82 -19.62
N ALA A 206 -10.61 19.01 -18.53
CA ALA A 206 -10.87 20.07 -17.58
C ALA A 206 -10.33 21.44 -18.06
N LEU A 207 -9.18 21.46 -18.75
CA LEU A 207 -8.63 22.68 -19.36
C LEU A 207 -9.61 23.28 -20.39
N ASP A 208 -10.21 22.43 -21.23
CA ASP A 208 -11.16 22.83 -22.28
C ASP A 208 -12.45 23.45 -21.74
N GLN A 209 -12.76 23.24 -20.45
CA GLN A 209 -13.97 23.83 -19.85
C GLN A 209 -13.77 25.32 -19.54
N LYS A 210 -14.72 26.15 -20.01
CA LYS A 210 -14.79 27.56 -19.64
C LYS A 210 -15.46 27.66 -18.27
N SER A 211 -14.71 27.99 -17.25
CA SER A 211 -15.21 28.19 -15.88
C SER A 211 -14.23 29.05 -15.10
N ASP A 212 -14.75 29.98 -14.29
CA ASP A 212 -13.93 30.80 -13.39
C ASP A 212 -13.36 30.01 -12.22
N ASP A 213 -14.08 28.96 -11.81
CA ASP A 213 -13.68 28.06 -10.75
C ASP A 213 -13.45 26.65 -11.30
N LYS A 214 -12.29 26.09 -10.99
CA LYS A 214 -11.92 24.70 -11.22
C LYS A 214 -11.23 24.15 -9.98
N TYR A 215 -11.27 22.83 -9.79
CA TYR A 215 -10.74 22.19 -8.61
C TYR A 215 -9.82 21.02 -8.94
N VAL A 216 -8.77 20.87 -8.14
CA VAL A 216 -7.94 19.66 -8.12
C VAL A 216 -8.20 18.89 -6.84
N ILE A 217 -8.47 17.61 -6.94
CA ILE A 217 -8.69 16.75 -5.78
C ILE A 217 -7.63 15.65 -5.75
N CYS A 218 -6.90 15.58 -4.64
CA CYS A 218 -6.04 14.46 -4.30
C CYS A 218 -6.87 13.40 -3.60
N ASN A 219 -7.06 12.26 -4.24
CA ASN A 219 -7.74 11.12 -3.66
C ASN A 219 -6.73 10.27 -2.87
N GLY A 220 -6.75 10.43 -1.56
CA GLY A 220 -6.01 9.63 -0.57
C GLY A 220 -6.94 8.71 0.23
N ASP A 221 -8.12 8.35 -0.31
CA ASP A 221 -9.02 7.37 0.29
C ASP A 221 -8.60 5.94 -0.09
N GLU A 222 -7.53 5.49 0.52
CA GLU A 222 -6.93 4.16 0.32
C GLU A 222 -7.58 3.15 1.26
N GLY A 223 -8.60 2.44 0.76
CA GLY A 223 -9.41 1.53 1.57
C GLY A 223 -9.18 0.05 1.27
N ASP A 224 -8.40 -0.32 0.27
CA ASP A 224 -8.11 -1.72 -0.08
C ASP A 224 -7.45 -2.47 1.08
N PRO A 225 -7.92 -3.68 1.46
CA PRO A 225 -7.27 -4.49 2.47
C PRO A 225 -5.80 -4.78 2.11
N GLY A 226 -4.87 -4.35 2.95
CA GLY A 226 -3.44 -4.52 2.75
C GLY A 226 -2.75 -3.42 1.93
N ALA A 227 -3.46 -2.46 1.33
CA ALA A 227 -2.88 -1.31 0.65
C ALA A 227 -2.51 -0.20 1.65
N PHE A 228 -1.31 0.39 1.49
CA PHE A 228 -0.81 1.49 2.32
C PHE A 228 0.25 2.36 1.61
N MET A 229 0.25 2.37 0.27
CA MET A 229 1.20 3.14 -0.53
C MET A 229 0.92 4.64 -0.45
N ASP A 230 -0.34 5.06 -0.60
CA ASP A 230 -0.74 6.46 -0.57
C ASP A 230 -0.47 7.07 0.80
N ARG A 231 -0.81 6.35 1.88
CA ARG A 231 -0.43 6.73 3.24
C ARG A 231 1.07 6.95 3.37
N SER A 232 1.88 6.00 2.91
CA SER A 232 3.33 6.06 3.06
C SER A 232 3.97 7.18 2.23
N ILE A 233 3.42 7.50 1.07
CA ILE A 233 3.85 8.66 0.25
C ILE A 233 3.53 9.96 0.99
N LEU A 234 2.30 10.12 1.50
CA LEU A 234 1.90 11.31 2.26
C LEU A 234 2.69 11.46 3.57
N GLU A 235 3.01 10.34 4.24
CA GLU A 235 3.86 10.34 5.43
C GLU A 235 5.33 10.64 5.11
N GLY A 236 5.82 10.25 3.93
CA GLY A 236 7.24 10.31 3.58
C GLY A 236 7.66 11.55 2.80
N ASN A 237 6.80 12.03 1.91
CA ASN A 237 7.07 13.19 1.06
C ASN A 237 5.77 13.95 0.72
N PRO A 238 5.10 14.58 1.71
CA PRO A 238 3.88 15.35 1.46
C PRO A 238 4.11 16.53 0.52
N VAL A 239 5.30 17.16 0.55
CA VAL A 239 5.65 18.32 -0.28
C VAL A 239 5.66 17.95 -1.75
N GLY A 240 6.18 16.78 -2.13
CA GLY A 240 6.16 16.31 -3.52
C GLY A 240 4.75 16.10 -4.07
N VAL A 241 3.81 15.65 -3.23
CA VAL A 241 2.40 15.49 -3.61
C VAL A 241 1.71 16.86 -3.75
N ILE A 242 1.99 17.80 -2.84
CA ILE A 242 1.50 19.19 -2.92
C ILE A 242 2.01 19.85 -4.20
N GLU A 243 3.30 19.73 -4.53
CA GLU A 243 3.85 20.23 -5.78
C GLU A 243 3.14 19.65 -7.01
N GLY A 244 2.91 18.33 -7.05
CA GLY A 244 2.16 17.67 -8.12
C GLY A 244 0.73 18.19 -8.25
N MET A 245 0.07 18.48 -7.12
CA MET A 245 -1.25 19.09 -7.10
C MET A 245 -1.23 20.53 -7.62
N MET A 246 -0.22 21.32 -7.28
CA MET A 246 -0.06 22.70 -7.78
C MET A 246 0.19 22.71 -9.28
N ILE A 247 1.02 21.80 -9.80
CA ILE A 247 1.26 21.65 -11.25
C ILE A 247 -0.05 21.31 -11.98
N ALA A 248 -0.83 20.37 -11.44
CA ALA A 248 -2.15 20.03 -11.97
C ALA A 248 -3.11 21.23 -11.92
N GLY A 249 -3.07 22.00 -10.84
CA GLY A 249 -3.85 23.23 -10.67
C GLY A 249 -3.50 24.28 -11.72
N TYR A 250 -2.22 24.52 -11.93
CA TYR A 250 -1.75 25.42 -12.97
C TYR A 250 -2.22 24.97 -14.36
N ALA A 251 -2.02 23.70 -14.68
CA ALA A 251 -2.35 23.13 -15.99
C ALA A 251 -3.82 23.31 -16.38
N ILE A 252 -4.77 23.22 -15.42
CA ILE A 252 -6.19 23.35 -15.72
C ILE A 252 -6.76 24.73 -15.37
N GLY A 253 -5.99 25.64 -14.76
CA GLY A 253 -6.44 26.94 -14.29
C GLY A 253 -7.23 26.91 -12.98
N ALA A 254 -6.96 25.93 -12.09
CA ALA A 254 -7.57 25.84 -10.77
C ALA A 254 -6.77 26.65 -9.73
N LYS A 255 -7.50 27.25 -8.78
CA LYS A 255 -6.93 28.02 -7.66
C LYS A 255 -7.01 27.29 -6.33
N ASN A 256 -7.73 26.17 -6.25
CA ASN A 256 -7.96 25.43 -5.03
C ASN A 256 -7.74 23.93 -5.25
N GLY A 257 -7.03 23.31 -4.30
CA GLY A 257 -6.82 21.88 -4.21
C GLY A 257 -7.38 21.30 -2.90
N TYR A 258 -7.97 20.11 -2.98
CA TYR A 258 -8.50 19.39 -1.83
C TYR A 258 -7.82 18.06 -1.68
N PHE A 259 -7.12 17.85 -0.55
CA PHE A 259 -6.69 16.55 -0.10
C PHE A 259 -7.85 15.84 0.59
N TYR A 260 -8.32 14.73 0.05
CA TYR A 260 -9.26 13.85 0.71
C TYR A 260 -8.49 12.66 1.27
N VAL A 261 -8.32 12.62 2.58
CA VAL A 261 -7.48 11.65 3.28
C VAL A 261 -8.29 10.97 4.38
N ARG A 262 -8.08 9.68 4.59
CA ARG A 262 -8.76 8.92 5.66
C ARG A 262 -8.41 9.48 7.04
N ALA A 263 -9.41 9.56 7.93
CA ALA A 263 -9.19 9.96 9.33
C ALA A 263 -8.28 8.97 10.08
N GLU A 264 -8.19 7.72 9.62
CA GLU A 264 -7.33 6.67 10.14
C GLU A 264 -5.84 6.85 9.76
N TYR A 265 -5.49 7.90 9.03
CA TYR A 265 -4.12 8.24 8.68
C TYR A 265 -3.65 9.53 9.40
N PRO A 266 -3.64 9.55 10.76
CA PRO A 266 -3.38 10.78 11.52
C PRO A 266 -1.99 11.37 11.23
N ILE A 267 -0.96 10.55 11.04
CA ILE A 267 0.40 11.00 10.74
C ILE A 267 0.46 11.67 9.36
N ALA A 268 -0.18 11.10 8.34
CA ALA A 268 -0.24 11.70 7.02
C ALA A 268 -0.96 13.05 7.05
N VAL A 269 -2.06 13.15 7.80
CA VAL A 269 -2.83 14.40 7.98
C VAL A 269 -1.99 15.45 8.69
N GLU A 270 -1.26 15.09 9.75
CA GLU A 270 -0.40 16.00 10.49
C GLU A 270 0.73 16.55 9.62
N ARG A 271 1.44 15.67 8.90
CA ARG A 271 2.52 16.06 8.00
C ARG A 271 2.05 16.93 6.83
N LEU A 272 0.86 16.66 6.30
CA LEU A 272 0.23 17.55 5.32
C LEU A 272 -0.06 18.93 5.91
N ARG A 273 -0.57 19.02 7.16
CA ARG A 273 -0.83 20.31 7.83
C ARG A 273 0.46 21.10 8.04
N ILE A 274 1.52 20.44 8.49
CA ILE A 274 2.84 21.05 8.67
C ILE A 274 3.33 21.59 7.32
N ALA A 275 3.35 20.76 6.27
CA ALA A 275 3.82 21.14 4.95
C ALA A 275 3.02 22.30 4.34
N ILE A 276 1.69 22.26 4.42
CA ILE A 276 0.82 23.34 3.90
C ILE A 276 1.13 24.64 4.64
N LYS A 277 1.19 24.62 5.97
CA LYS A 277 1.48 25.79 6.78
C LYS A 277 2.85 26.41 6.44
N GLU A 278 3.89 25.58 6.40
CA GLU A 278 5.24 26.06 6.05
C GLU A 278 5.30 26.64 4.64
N LEU A 279 4.62 26.02 3.67
CA LEU A 279 4.54 26.52 2.29
C LEU A 279 3.78 27.85 2.17
N GLU A 280 2.73 28.06 2.98
CA GLU A 280 2.02 29.34 3.07
C GLU A 280 2.91 30.41 3.70
N GLU A 281 3.65 30.09 4.76
CA GLU A 281 4.57 31.02 5.43
C GLU A 281 5.70 31.49 4.51
N VAL A 282 6.24 30.59 3.68
CA VAL A 282 7.31 30.96 2.72
C VAL A 282 6.77 31.52 1.39
N GLY A 283 5.45 31.57 1.17
CA GLY A 283 4.80 32.15 -0.02
C GLY A 283 4.81 31.24 -1.25
N LEU A 284 5.00 29.93 -1.08
CA LEU A 284 4.87 28.92 -2.14
C LEU A 284 3.45 28.33 -2.23
N LEU A 285 2.56 28.66 -1.29
CA LEU A 285 1.12 28.53 -1.37
C LEU A 285 0.48 29.90 -1.09
N GLY A 286 -0.66 30.20 -1.70
CA GLY A 286 -1.35 31.48 -1.59
C GLY A 286 -1.43 32.22 -2.92
N ASP A 287 -1.16 33.52 -2.89
CA ASP A 287 -1.31 34.40 -4.06
C ASP A 287 0.03 34.70 -4.72
N ASN A 288 0.01 34.86 -6.05
CA ASN A 288 1.15 35.31 -6.86
C ASN A 288 2.43 34.48 -6.64
N ILE A 289 2.32 33.17 -6.66
CA ILE A 289 3.42 32.24 -6.38
C ILE A 289 4.59 32.50 -7.32
N LEU A 290 5.80 32.61 -6.75
CA LEU A 290 7.05 32.94 -7.46
C LEU A 290 6.98 34.22 -8.33
N GLY A 291 6.15 35.19 -7.93
CA GLY A 291 5.97 36.43 -8.66
C GLY A 291 5.15 36.31 -9.96
N THR A 292 4.47 35.19 -10.16
CA THR A 292 3.58 34.94 -11.31
C THR A 292 2.12 35.30 -10.97
N ASN A 293 1.24 35.22 -11.96
CA ASN A 293 -0.22 35.37 -11.74
C ASN A 293 -0.86 34.07 -11.20
N PHE A 294 -0.08 33.03 -10.93
CA PHE A 294 -0.60 31.78 -10.39
C PHE A 294 -0.81 31.89 -8.89
N SER A 295 -2.01 31.55 -8.47
CA SER A 295 -2.42 31.48 -7.05
C SER A 295 -3.02 30.13 -6.77
N PHE A 296 -2.63 29.48 -5.65
CA PHE A 296 -3.14 28.16 -5.31
C PHE A 296 -3.20 27.96 -3.80
N ARG A 297 -4.29 27.35 -3.34
CA ARG A 297 -4.52 27.01 -1.92
C ARG A 297 -4.85 25.54 -1.76
N CYS A 298 -4.32 24.94 -0.72
CA CYS A 298 -4.56 23.55 -0.35
C CYS A 298 -5.50 23.45 0.85
N HIS A 299 -6.46 22.54 0.78
CA HIS A 299 -7.41 22.24 1.83
C HIS A 299 -7.41 20.76 2.16
N ILE A 300 -7.60 20.40 3.44
CA ILE A 300 -7.72 18.99 3.85
C ILE A 300 -9.18 18.69 4.19
N ARG A 301 -9.68 17.57 3.68
CA ARG A 301 -10.97 16.96 4.04
C ARG A 301 -10.72 15.53 4.52
N LEU A 302 -11.27 15.20 5.69
CA LEU A 302 -11.11 13.88 6.27
C LEU A 302 -12.26 12.97 5.83
N GLY A 303 -11.91 11.82 5.27
CA GLY A 303 -12.84 10.74 5.00
C GLY A 303 -13.09 9.92 6.26
N ALA A 304 -14.32 9.43 6.43
CA ALA A 304 -14.72 8.60 7.58
C ALA A 304 -14.47 7.09 7.36
N GLY A 305 -13.53 6.71 6.51
CA GLY A 305 -13.08 5.34 6.32
C GLY A 305 -13.91 4.49 5.34
N ALA A 306 -14.92 5.02 4.67
CA ALA A 306 -15.73 4.25 3.73
C ALA A 306 -15.00 4.06 2.39
N PHE A 307 -14.68 2.81 2.03
CA PHE A 307 -14.01 2.43 0.78
C PHE A 307 -14.71 2.98 -0.48
N VAL A 308 -16.05 3.03 -0.47
CA VAL A 308 -16.82 3.60 -1.59
C VAL A 308 -16.47 5.06 -1.87
N CYS A 309 -15.94 5.81 -0.92
CA CYS A 309 -15.49 7.20 -1.10
C CYS A 309 -14.21 7.32 -1.93
N GLY A 310 -13.51 6.21 -2.20
CA GLY A 310 -12.46 6.14 -3.23
C GLY A 310 -12.99 6.28 -4.66
N GLU A 311 -14.28 6.00 -4.90
CA GLU A 311 -14.92 6.30 -6.18
C GLU A 311 -15.08 7.82 -6.36
N GLU A 312 -14.62 8.34 -7.50
CA GLU A 312 -14.44 9.79 -7.72
C GLU A 312 -15.69 10.63 -7.42
N THR A 313 -16.90 10.16 -7.77
CA THR A 313 -18.13 10.92 -7.56
C THR A 313 -18.70 10.76 -6.15
N ALA A 314 -18.47 9.64 -5.49
CA ALA A 314 -18.80 9.44 -4.08
C ALA A 314 -17.91 10.33 -3.20
N LEU A 315 -16.62 10.42 -3.52
CA LEU A 315 -15.66 11.33 -2.89
C LEU A 315 -16.12 12.79 -2.99
N LEU A 316 -16.53 13.23 -4.19
CA LEU A 316 -17.06 14.59 -4.39
C LEU A 316 -18.28 14.85 -3.53
N ASN A 317 -19.24 13.91 -3.45
CA ASN A 317 -20.40 14.04 -2.57
C ASN A 317 -19.98 14.17 -1.10
N SER A 318 -18.98 13.41 -0.66
CA SER A 318 -18.46 13.47 0.70
C SER A 318 -17.82 14.83 1.01
N ILE A 319 -17.01 15.40 0.10
CA ILE A 319 -16.45 16.76 0.25
C ILE A 319 -17.57 17.82 0.34
N GLU A 320 -18.65 17.64 -0.42
CA GLU A 320 -19.82 18.52 -0.41
C GLU A 320 -20.70 18.37 0.85
N GLY A 321 -20.33 17.51 1.80
CA GLY A 321 -21.11 17.25 3.02
C GLY A 321 -22.34 16.36 2.79
N LYS A 322 -22.42 15.67 1.65
CA LYS A 322 -23.47 14.72 1.31
C LYS A 322 -23.03 13.29 1.62
N ARG A 323 -24.00 12.37 1.64
CA ARG A 323 -23.66 10.94 1.75
C ARG A 323 -22.74 10.51 0.60
N GLY A 324 -21.67 9.78 0.92
CA GLY A 324 -20.68 9.24 -0.03
C GLY A 324 -21.28 8.18 -0.95
N MET A 325 -22.09 8.60 -1.90
CA MET A 325 -22.72 7.74 -2.90
C MET A 325 -22.34 8.21 -4.30
N PRO A 326 -22.04 7.28 -5.24
CA PRO A 326 -21.71 7.62 -6.61
C PRO A 326 -22.82 8.38 -7.34
N ARG A 327 -22.42 9.24 -8.26
CA ARG A 327 -23.31 9.93 -9.21
C ARG A 327 -23.36 9.15 -10.54
N PRO A 328 -24.49 9.21 -11.27
CA PRO A 328 -24.51 8.76 -12.67
C PRO A 328 -23.53 9.56 -13.53
N ARG A 329 -22.89 8.90 -14.49
CA ARG A 329 -22.04 9.51 -15.51
C ARG A 329 -22.58 9.17 -16.89
N PRO A 330 -22.60 10.08 -17.88
CA PRO A 330 -22.22 11.48 -17.87
C PRO A 330 -23.15 12.38 -17.03
N PRO A 331 -22.75 13.62 -16.59
CA PRO A 331 -21.45 14.26 -16.89
C PRO A 331 -20.31 13.70 -16.04
N PHE A 332 -19.10 13.71 -16.62
CA PHE A 332 -17.88 13.34 -15.89
C PHE A 332 -17.39 14.51 -15.01
N PRO A 333 -16.61 14.25 -13.93
CA PRO A 333 -16.12 15.29 -13.01
C PRO A 333 -15.33 16.41 -13.70
N ALA A 334 -14.58 16.10 -14.77
CA ALA A 334 -13.86 17.10 -15.54
C ALA A 334 -14.78 18.17 -16.16
N ILE A 335 -16.09 17.87 -16.29
CA ILE A 335 -17.12 18.81 -16.78
C ILE A 335 -17.94 19.36 -15.61
N LYS A 336 -18.46 18.46 -14.73
CA LYS A 336 -19.29 18.81 -13.56
C LYS A 336 -18.90 17.96 -12.36
N GLY A 337 -17.87 18.41 -11.65
CA GLY A 337 -17.31 17.77 -10.46
C GLY A 337 -17.77 18.40 -9.15
N LEU A 338 -16.81 18.86 -8.36
CA LEU A 338 -17.04 19.49 -7.04
C LEU A 338 -17.87 20.78 -7.21
N TRP A 339 -18.96 20.87 -6.44
CA TRP A 339 -19.94 21.98 -6.53
C TRP A 339 -20.40 22.30 -7.96
N GLN A 340 -20.51 21.27 -8.79
CA GLN A 340 -20.91 21.36 -10.21
C GLN A 340 -19.91 22.15 -11.09
N LYS A 341 -18.66 22.31 -10.63
CA LYS A 341 -17.57 22.96 -11.37
C LYS A 341 -16.60 21.91 -11.95
N PRO A 342 -15.90 22.23 -13.04
CA PRO A 342 -14.89 21.32 -13.60
C PRO A 342 -13.86 20.92 -12.54
N SER A 343 -13.63 19.61 -12.40
CA SER A 343 -12.74 19.09 -11.37
C SER A 343 -11.97 17.89 -11.87
N ILE A 344 -10.69 17.83 -11.53
CA ILE A 344 -9.88 16.63 -11.75
C ILE A 344 -9.63 15.93 -10.41
N ILE A 345 -9.77 14.60 -10.40
CA ILE A 345 -9.46 13.76 -9.26
C ILE A 345 -8.27 12.88 -9.65
N ASN A 346 -7.17 13.00 -8.91
CA ASN A 346 -5.98 12.19 -9.09
C ASN A 346 -5.61 11.51 -7.76
N ASN A 347 -5.14 10.28 -7.84
CA ASN A 347 -4.62 9.54 -6.69
C ASN A 347 -3.28 10.13 -6.21
N VAL A 348 -2.90 9.87 -4.96
CA VAL A 348 -1.65 10.35 -4.32
C VAL A 348 -0.41 9.96 -5.12
N GLU A 349 -0.26 8.67 -5.48
CA GLU A 349 0.88 8.18 -6.26
C GLU A 349 0.96 8.83 -7.65
N THR A 350 -0.19 9.13 -8.26
CA THR A 350 -0.24 9.87 -9.52
C THR A 350 0.35 11.27 -9.37
N LEU A 351 -0.05 12.01 -8.34
CA LEU A 351 0.44 13.37 -8.10
C LEU A 351 1.93 13.39 -7.72
N ALA A 352 2.39 12.43 -6.93
CA ALA A 352 3.83 12.26 -6.65
C ALA A 352 4.64 12.03 -7.93
N SER A 353 4.09 11.26 -8.90
CA SER A 353 4.73 11.05 -10.20
C SER A 353 4.74 12.32 -11.07
N VAL A 354 3.71 13.17 -10.97
CA VAL A 354 3.63 14.44 -11.72
C VAL A 354 4.80 15.38 -11.38
N SER A 355 5.11 15.58 -10.09
CA SER A 355 6.23 16.42 -9.68
C SER A 355 7.55 15.91 -10.23
N TRP A 356 7.77 14.59 -10.22
CA TRP A 356 8.95 13.96 -10.79
C TRP A 356 9.02 14.15 -12.32
N ILE A 357 7.91 13.93 -13.04
CA ILE A 357 7.85 14.10 -14.51
C ILE A 357 8.19 15.53 -14.91
N MET A 358 7.62 16.51 -14.23
CA MET A 358 7.89 17.91 -14.54
C MET A 358 9.32 18.31 -14.19
N ARG A 359 9.93 17.71 -13.19
CA ARG A 359 11.33 17.94 -12.83
C ARG A 359 12.31 17.30 -13.82
N GLU A 360 12.10 16.02 -14.14
CA GLU A 360 13.06 15.22 -14.91
C GLU A 360 12.78 15.16 -16.42
N GLY A 361 11.55 15.45 -16.83
CA GLY A 361 11.08 15.40 -18.21
C GLY A 361 10.23 14.16 -18.55
N ALA A 362 9.24 14.37 -19.41
CA ALA A 362 8.32 13.32 -19.86
C ALA A 362 9.03 12.15 -20.53
N ASP A 363 10.08 12.41 -21.32
CA ASP A 363 10.82 11.37 -22.04
C ASP A 363 11.50 10.37 -21.10
N LYS A 364 12.06 10.85 -19.99
CA LYS A 364 12.67 9.97 -18.99
C LYS A 364 11.66 9.06 -18.32
N PHE A 365 10.44 9.56 -18.08
CA PHE A 365 9.35 8.74 -17.52
C PHE A 365 8.80 7.76 -18.57
N ALA A 366 8.59 8.21 -19.80
CA ALA A 366 8.10 7.40 -20.89
C ALA A 366 9.06 6.27 -21.31
N ALA A 367 10.37 6.44 -21.03
CA ALA A 367 11.38 5.40 -21.25
C ALA A 367 11.30 4.23 -20.25
N ILE A 368 10.51 4.37 -19.17
CA ILE A 368 10.31 3.35 -18.15
C ILE A 368 8.97 2.66 -18.42
N GLY A 369 8.92 1.33 -18.23
CA GLY A 369 7.68 0.57 -18.36
C GLY A 369 7.48 -0.04 -19.73
N THR A 370 6.23 -0.46 -19.99
CA THR A 370 5.81 -1.08 -21.26
C THR A 370 5.39 -0.02 -22.29
N GLU A 371 5.08 -0.44 -23.51
CA GLU A 371 4.58 0.46 -24.55
C GLU A 371 3.30 1.20 -24.13
N ARG A 372 2.37 0.49 -23.47
CA ARG A 372 1.05 1.01 -23.08
C ARG A 372 0.95 1.50 -21.64
N SER A 373 1.87 1.10 -20.77
CA SER A 373 1.88 1.45 -19.36
C SER A 373 3.26 2.00 -18.97
N LYS A 374 3.38 3.32 -18.98
CA LYS A 374 4.65 4.02 -18.71
C LYS A 374 4.89 4.23 -17.22
N GLY A 375 6.18 4.36 -16.86
CA GLY A 375 6.65 4.68 -15.51
C GLY A 375 6.67 3.46 -14.58
N THR A 376 6.52 3.75 -13.30
CA THR A 376 6.55 2.78 -12.21
C THR A 376 5.18 2.58 -11.57
N LYS A 377 5.07 1.55 -10.74
CA LYS A 377 3.92 1.33 -9.85
C LYS A 377 4.40 0.89 -8.47
N VAL A 378 3.81 1.46 -7.43
CA VAL A 378 4.01 1.02 -6.06
C VAL A 378 3.06 -0.12 -5.73
N PHE A 379 3.61 -1.22 -5.23
CA PHE A 379 2.84 -2.36 -4.72
C PHE A 379 2.99 -2.51 -3.22
N ALA A 380 1.87 -2.74 -2.53
CA ALA A 380 1.87 -3.25 -1.18
C ALA A 380 1.93 -4.79 -1.27
N LEU A 381 3.15 -5.32 -1.24
CA LEU A 381 3.41 -6.74 -1.28
C LEU A 381 3.23 -7.35 0.10
N GLY A 382 2.33 -8.32 0.22
CA GLY A 382 1.99 -8.93 1.50
C GLY A 382 1.48 -10.37 1.36
N GLY A 383 0.96 -10.91 2.46
CA GLY A 383 0.50 -12.29 2.54
C GLY A 383 1.64 -13.29 2.79
N LYS A 384 1.66 -14.37 2.05
CA LYS A 384 2.61 -15.49 2.21
C LYS A 384 3.90 -15.27 1.39
N VAL A 385 4.66 -14.25 1.77
CA VAL A 385 5.94 -13.89 1.15
C VAL A 385 6.95 -13.52 2.25
N ASN A 386 8.24 -13.80 2.04
CA ASN A 386 9.28 -13.55 3.05
C ASN A 386 9.47 -12.07 3.35
N ASN A 387 9.49 -11.23 2.33
CA ASN A 387 9.73 -9.79 2.44
C ASN A 387 8.42 -9.03 2.18
N VAL A 388 7.75 -8.63 3.24
CA VAL A 388 6.52 -7.84 3.19
C VAL A 388 6.84 -6.34 3.22
N GLY A 389 6.26 -5.56 2.30
CA GLY A 389 6.48 -4.13 2.28
C GLY A 389 5.98 -3.42 1.02
N LEU A 390 6.39 -2.16 0.85
CA LEU A 390 6.14 -1.37 -0.36
C LEU A 390 7.26 -1.56 -1.36
N VAL A 391 6.89 -1.90 -2.56
CA VAL A 391 7.81 -2.18 -3.66
C VAL A 391 7.42 -1.30 -4.86
N GLU A 392 8.30 -0.40 -5.27
CA GLU A 392 8.08 0.38 -6.48
C GLU A 392 8.92 -0.17 -7.63
N VAL A 393 8.25 -0.70 -8.64
CA VAL A 393 8.88 -1.35 -9.80
C VAL A 393 8.45 -0.71 -11.11
N PRO A 394 9.28 -0.77 -12.17
CA PRO A 394 8.86 -0.43 -13.52
C PRO A 394 7.62 -1.24 -13.94
N MET A 395 6.70 -0.62 -14.65
CA MET A 395 5.67 -1.37 -15.36
C MET A 395 6.35 -2.38 -16.30
N GLY A 396 5.80 -3.59 -16.42
CA GLY A 396 6.42 -4.68 -17.18
C GLY A 396 7.30 -5.62 -16.34
N THR A 397 7.57 -5.30 -15.07
CA THR A 397 8.13 -6.27 -14.12
C THR A 397 7.19 -7.46 -14.01
N THR A 398 7.71 -8.69 -13.99
CA THR A 398 6.89 -9.89 -13.90
C THR A 398 6.41 -10.18 -12.47
N LEU A 399 5.30 -10.91 -12.34
CA LEU A 399 4.86 -11.39 -11.03
C LEU A 399 5.91 -12.29 -10.36
N ARG A 400 6.66 -13.06 -11.15
CA ARG A 400 7.77 -13.90 -10.67
C ARG A 400 8.85 -13.05 -10.00
N GLU A 401 9.31 -12.00 -10.67
CA GLU A 401 10.30 -11.08 -10.11
C GLU A 401 9.81 -10.40 -8.83
N LEU A 402 8.53 -9.95 -8.83
CA LEU A 402 7.93 -9.31 -7.66
C LEU A 402 7.89 -10.25 -6.46
N ILE A 403 7.46 -11.52 -6.64
CA ILE A 403 7.23 -12.46 -5.54
C ILE A 403 8.54 -13.10 -5.09
N PHE A 404 9.36 -13.57 -6.03
CA PHE A 404 10.52 -14.42 -5.69
C PHE A 404 11.81 -13.62 -5.55
N ASP A 405 12.09 -12.69 -6.46
CA ASP A 405 13.35 -11.95 -6.43
C ASP A 405 13.30 -10.81 -5.39
N ILE A 406 12.24 -10.01 -5.40
CA ILE A 406 12.06 -8.88 -4.47
C ILE A 406 11.46 -9.39 -3.16
N GLY A 407 10.35 -10.12 -3.24
CA GLY A 407 9.64 -10.67 -2.10
C GLY A 407 10.36 -11.80 -1.37
N GLY A 408 11.44 -12.35 -1.95
CA GLY A 408 12.23 -13.42 -1.34
C GLY A 408 11.53 -14.79 -1.31
N GLY A 409 10.48 -14.98 -2.12
CA GLY A 409 9.74 -16.23 -2.26
C GLY A 409 8.82 -16.57 -1.09
N ILE A 410 8.31 -17.81 -1.11
CA ILE A 410 7.31 -18.28 -0.16
C ILE A 410 7.99 -18.77 1.12
N PRO A 411 7.53 -18.39 2.32
CA PRO A 411 8.17 -18.80 3.57
C PRO A 411 8.01 -20.29 3.85
N ASN A 412 8.92 -20.82 4.68
CA ASN A 412 8.91 -22.20 5.20
C ASN A 412 8.94 -23.30 4.14
N GLY A 413 9.46 -23.01 2.93
CA GLY A 413 9.56 -23.98 1.84
C GLY A 413 8.23 -24.44 1.25
N LYS A 414 7.14 -23.71 1.52
CA LYS A 414 5.84 -23.97 0.95
C LYS A 414 5.76 -23.58 -0.52
N LYS A 415 4.73 -24.11 -1.21
CA LYS A 415 4.51 -23.82 -2.63
C LYS A 415 3.67 -22.57 -2.79
N PHE A 416 4.02 -21.77 -3.79
CA PHE A 416 3.16 -20.70 -4.27
C PHE A 416 1.84 -21.29 -4.78
N LYS A 417 0.74 -20.66 -4.44
CA LYS A 417 -0.59 -21.04 -4.92
C LYS A 417 -1.18 -19.99 -5.83
N ALA A 418 -1.22 -18.75 -5.36
CA ALA A 418 -1.81 -17.64 -6.10
C ALA A 418 -1.35 -16.28 -5.56
N ILE A 419 -1.62 -15.24 -6.34
CA ILE A 419 -1.54 -13.85 -5.91
C ILE A 419 -2.84 -13.13 -6.27
N GLN A 420 -3.41 -12.41 -5.31
CA GLN A 420 -4.51 -11.46 -5.56
C GLN A 420 -3.91 -10.10 -5.87
N THR A 421 -4.18 -9.54 -7.05
CA THR A 421 -3.83 -8.17 -7.40
C THR A 421 -5.08 -7.30 -7.48
N GLY A 422 -4.96 -5.99 -7.21
CA GLY A 422 -6.06 -5.05 -7.28
C GLY A 422 -7.09 -5.14 -6.14
N GLY A 423 -6.73 -5.77 -5.02
CA GLY A 423 -7.59 -5.88 -3.84
C GLY A 423 -8.93 -6.56 -4.13
N PRO A 424 -10.03 -6.09 -3.49
CA PRO A 424 -11.37 -6.68 -3.66
C PRO A 424 -11.97 -6.47 -5.06
N SER A 425 -11.41 -5.55 -5.85
CA SER A 425 -11.85 -5.29 -7.23
C SER A 425 -11.09 -6.11 -8.27
N GLY A 426 -9.97 -6.74 -7.89
CA GLY A 426 -9.12 -7.52 -8.77
C GLY A 426 -9.43 -8.99 -8.79
N GLY A 427 -8.51 -9.78 -9.31
CA GLY A 427 -8.63 -11.22 -9.45
C GLY A 427 -7.39 -11.98 -8.98
N CYS A 428 -7.57 -13.27 -8.85
CA CYS A 428 -6.55 -14.21 -8.44
C CYS A 428 -5.77 -14.73 -9.65
N LEU A 429 -4.45 -14.63 -9.62
CA LEU A 429 -3.52 -15.13 -10.64
C LEU A 429 -2.72 -16.30 -10.08
N THR A 430 -2.41 -17.29 -10.92
CA THR A 430 -1.84 -18.57 -10.52
C THR A 430 -0.40 -18.74 -11.00
N GLU A 431 0.19 -19.91 -10.76
CA GLU A 431 1.53 -20.25 -11.23
C GLU A 431 1.72 -20.06 -12.74
N LYS A 432 0.65 -20.29 -13.53
CA LYS A 432 0.67 -20.09 -14.99
C LYS A 432 0.83 -18.63 -15.41
N ASP A 433 0.56 -17.71 -14.49
CA ASP A 433 0.57 -16.26 -14.72
C ASP A 433 1.84 -15.59 -14.16
N LEU A 434 2.76 -16.34 -13.55
CA LEU A 434 3.96 -15.78 -12.90
C LEU A 434 4.85 -14.95 -13.84
N ASP A 435 4.90 -15.30 -15.11
CA ASP A 435 5.71 -14.61 -16.11
C ASP A 435 4.93 -13.53 -16.88
N VAL A 436 3.71 -13.20 -16.41
CA VAL A 436 2.93 -12.07 -16.93
C VAL A 436 3.56 -10.76 -16.48
N GLU A 437 3.77 -9.85 -17.41
CA GLU A 437 4.17 -8.48 -17.15
C GLU A 437 3.08 -7.74 -16.36
N ILE A 438 3.47 -7.09 -15.28
CA ILE A 438 2.57 -6.28 -14.48
C ILE A 438 2.33 -4.95 -15.21
N ASP A 439 1.25 -4.88 -15.96
CA ASP A 439 0.73 -3.64 -16.52
C ASP A 439 -0.81 -3.62 -16.51
N PHE A 440 -1.42 -2.47 -16.85
CA PHE A 440 -2.88 -2.31 -16.77
C PHE A 440 -3.63 -3.26 -17.69
N ASP A 441 -3.13 -3.45 -18.91
CA ASP A 441 -3.83 -4.20 -19.95
C ASP A 441 -3.60 -5.71 -19.81
N SER A 442 -2.38 -6.13 -19.47
CA SER A 442 -2.00 -7.54 -19.28
C SER A 442 -2.74 -8.17 -18.09
N LEU A 443 -2.85 -7.47 -16.97
CA LEU A 443 -3.59 -7.96 -15.81
C LEU A 443 -5.09 -8.10 -16.08
N VAL A 444 -5.69 -7.13 -16.80
CA VAL A 444 -7.11 -7.20 -17.22
C VAL A 444 -7.35 -8.38 -18.17
N ALA A 445 -6.46 -8.63 -19.12
CA ALA A 445 -6.56 -9.77 -20.03
C ALA A 445 -6.52 -11.13 -19.31
N ARG A 446 -5.92 -11.19 -18.11
CA ARG A 446 -5.88 -12.39 -17.24
C ARG A 446 -7.06 -12.49 -16.27
N GLY A 447 -8.00 -11.53 -16.30
CA GLY A 447 -9.16 -11.51 -15.40
C GLY A 447 -8.87 -10.93 -14.01
N SER A 448 -7.77 -10.19 -13.89
CA SER A 448 -7.44 -9.39 -12.70
C SER A 448 -7.41 -7.91 -13.03
N MET A 449 -6.78 -7.09 -12.21
CA MET A 449 -6.52 -5.68 -12.48
C MET A 449 -5.35 -5.16 -11.63
N MET A 450 -4.82 -4.01 -12.01
CA MET A 450 -3.78 -3.33 -11.25
C MET A 450 -4.29 -2.88 -9.87
N GLY A 451 -5.49 -2.34 -9.82
CA GLY A 451 -6.02 -1.70 -8.62
C GLY A 451 -5.14 -0.57 -8.12
N SER A 452 -5.22 -0.28 -6.85
CA SER A 452 -4.33 0.69 -6.19
C SER A 452 -2.89 0.15 -5.99
N GLY A 453 -2.66 -1.16 -6.18
CA GLY A 453 -1.37 -1.81 -6.03
C GLY A 453 -1.30 -2.83 -4.88
N GLY A 454 -2.44 -3.25 -4.34
CA GLY A 454 -2.48 -4.38 -3.41
C GLY A 454 -2.03 -5.67 -4.10
N ALA A 455 -1.08 -6.39 -3.51
CA ALA A 455 -0.50 -7.63 -4.02
C ALA A 455 -0.36 -8.66 -2.88
N ILE A 456 -1.37 -9.52 -2.73
CA ILE A 456 -1.46 -10.48 -1.62
C ILE A 456 -1.13 -11.88 -2.11
N VAL A 457 0.03 -12.38 -1.70
CA VAL A 457 0.54 -13.71 -2.04
C VAL A 457 -0.08 -14.78 -1.15
N MET A 458 -0.42 -15.91 -1.73
CA MET A 458 -1.03 -17.07 -1.06
C MET A 458 -0.21 -18.32 -1.32
N ASP A 459 -0.12 -19.18 -0.30
CA ASP A 459 0.52 -20.49 -0.37
C ASP A 459 -0.51 -21.64 -0.40
N GLU A 460 -0.01 -22.86 -0.41
CA GLU A 460 -0.84 -24.08 -0.45
C GLU A 460 -1.80 -24.24 0.74
N ASP A 461 -1.58 -23.53 1.84
CA ASP A 461 -2.47 -23.57 3.01
C ASP A 461 -3.69 -22.64 2.88
N ASN A 462 -3.77 -21.80 1.85
CA ASN A 462 -4.92 -20.93 1.66
C ASN A 462 -6.08 -21.65 0.97
N CYS A 463 -7.28 -21.52 1.50
CA CYS A 463 -8.51 -21.99 0.85
C CYS A 463 -9.05 -20.88 -0.07
N MET A 464 -9.21 -21.17 -1.35
CA MET A 464 -9.61 -20.14 -2.33
C MET A 464 -11.09 -19.77 -2.21
N VAL A 465 -11.93 -20.67 -1.67
CA VAL A 465 -13.34 -20.37 -1.36
C VAL A 465 -13.42 -19.39 -0.18
N ASP A 466 -12.59 -19.58 0.84
CA ASP A 466 -12.52 -18.70 2.01
C ASP A 466 -11.94 -17.32 1.64
N VAL A 467 -10.96 -17.29 0.73
CA VAL A 467 -10.42 -16.03 0.17
C VAL A 467 -11.50 -15.26 -0.59
N ALA A 468 -12.27 -15.91 -1.45
CA ALA A 468 -13.39 -15.28 -2.15
C ALA A 468 -14.45 -14.75 -1.17
N LYS A 469 -14.74 -15.53 -0.12
CA LYS A 469 -15.65 -15.12 0.96
C LYS A 469 -15.14 -13.87 1.68
N PHE A 470 -13.86 -13.83 2.08
CA PHE A 470 -13.26 -12.68 2.74
C PHE A 470 -13.44 -11.38 1.95
N TYR A 471 -13.14 -11.41 0.64
CA TYR A 471 -13.34 -10.23 -0.20
C TYR A 471 -14.81 -9.85 -0.36
N MET A 472 -15.71 -10.85 -0.40
CA MET A 472 -17.15 -10.58 -0.48
C MET A 472 -17.72 -10.01 0.83
N GLU A 473 -17.23 -10.44 2.00
CA GLU A 473 -17.54 -9.83 3.30
C GLU A 473 -17.18 -8.36 3.29
N PHE A 474 -15.94 -8.05 2.91
CA PHE A 474 -15.45 -6.68 2.79
C PHE A 474 -16.34 -5.83 1.85
N ILE A 475 -16.66 -6.32 0.66
CA ILE A 475 -17.51 -5.59 -0.30
C ILE A 475 -18.93 -5.38 0.24
N CYS A 476 -19.49 -6.33 0.95
CA CYS A 476 -20.81 -6.18 1.58
C CYS A 476 -20.84 -5.05 2.61
N ASP A 477 -19.80 -4.96 3.42
CA ASP A 477 -19.67 -3.94 4.47
C ASP A 477 -19.43 -2.54 3.87
N GLU A 478 -18.70 -2.46 2.74
CA GLU A 478 -18.33 -1.22 2.07
C GLU A 478 -19.32 -0.73 1.01
N SER A 479 -20.34 -1.52 0.69
CA SER A 479 -21.36 -1.12 -0.28
C SER A 479 -22.18 0.06 0.24
N CYS A 480 -22.26 1.14 -0.56
CA CYS A 480 -23.10 2.30 -0.19
C CYS A 480 -24.61 2.00 -0.20
N GLY A 481 -25.04 0.84 -0.72
CA GLY A 481 -26.42 0.40 -0.79
C GLY A 481 -27.32 1.12 -1.82
N LYS A 482 -26.76 2.00 -2.67
CA LYS A 482 -27.55 2.82 -3.60
C LYS A 482 -28.23 1.99 -4.68
N CYS A 483 -27.51 1.10 -5.36
CA CYS A 483 -28.08 0.29 -6.46
C CYS A 483 -28.37 -1.14 -6.01
N SER A 484 -29.52 -1.68 -6.44
CA SER A 484 -30.00 -3.03 -6.04
C SER A 484 -29.04 -4.15 -6.44
N PRO A 485 -28.43 -4.18 -7.65
CA PRO A 485 -27.52 -5.24 -8.03
C PRO A 485 -26.34 -5.40 -7.06
N CYS A 486 -25.71 -4.30 -6.66
CA CYS A 486 -24.64 -4.33 -5.65
C CYS A 486 -25.19 -4.70 -4.27
N ARG A 487 -26.16 -3.94 -3.73
CA ARG A 487 -26.68 -4.13 -2.36
C ARG A 487 -27.21 -5.52 -2.11
N ILE A 488 -27.98 -6.08 -3.03
CA ILE A 488 -28.63 -7.40 -2.88
C ILE A 488 -27.68 -8.50 -3.39
N GLY A 489 -27.08 -8.31 -4.57
CA GLY A 489 -26.25 -9.34 -5.20
C GLY A 489 -25.04 -9.71 -4.37
N THR A 490 -24.30 -8.74 -3.82
CA THR A 490 -23.15 -9.03 -2.96
C THR A 490 -23.56 -9.79 -1.70
N ARG A 491 -24.68 -9.40 -1.08
CA ARG A 491 -25.21 -10.08 0.10
C ARG A 491 -25.59 -11.54 -0.17
N ARG A 492 -26.27 -11.79 -1.31
CA ARG A 492 -26.66 -13.14 -1.71
C ARG A 492 -25.44 -14.01 -2.05
N MET A 493 -24.44 -13.46 -2.75
CA MET A 493 -23.19 -14.18 -2.99
C MET A 493 -22.47 -14.54 -1.69
N LEU A 494 -22.46 -13.64 -0.70
CA LEU A 494 -21.88 -13.90 0.61
C LEU A 494 -22.65 -15.00 1.37
N GLU A 495 -23.98 -15.00 1.32
CA GLU A 495 -24.81 -16.04 1.93
C GLU A 495 -24.50 -17.43 1.33
N ILE A 496 -24.32 -17.51 0.00
CA ILE A 496 -23.94 -18.75 -0.68
C ILE A 496 -22.53 -19.19 -0.25
N LEU A 497 -21.55 -18.30 -0.22
CA LEU A 497 -20.19 -18.62 0.22
C LEU A 497 -20.15 -19.08 1.68
N ASN A 498 -20.97 -18.49 2.55
CA ASN A 498 -21.15 -18.94 3.92
C ASN A 498 -21.76 -20.35 4.01
N LYS A 499 -22.76 -20.65 3.15
CA LYS A 499 -23.36 -21.99 3.05
C LYS A 499 -22.30 -23.01 2.61
N ILE A 500 -21.50 -22.69 1.58
CA ILE A 500 -20.43 -23.55 1.06
C ILE A 500 -19.35 -23.80 2.13
N THR A 501 -18.81 -22.74 2.74
CA THR A 501 -17.73 -22.85 3.74
C THR A 501 -18.18 -23.47 5.06
N SER A 502 -19.50 -23.52 5.32
CA SER A 502 -20.09 -24.24 6.46
C SER A 502 -20.33 -25.75 6.20
N GLY A 503 -19.98 -26.24 5.01
CA GLY A 503 -20.19 -27.66 4.64
C GLY A 503 -21.64 -28.01 4.31
N LYS A 504 -22.48 -27.02 3.98
CA LYS A 504 -23.88 -27.17 3.59
C LYS A 504 -24.15 -26.82 2.13
N GLY A 505 -23.06 -26.52 1.37
CA GLY A 505 -23.15 -26.17 -0.03
C GLY A 505 -23.59 -27.32 -0.92
N GLU A 506 -24.28 -27.01 -2.01
CA GLU A 506 -24.77 -27.90 -3.03
C GLU A 506 -24.26 -27.46 -4.42
N MET A 507 -24.27 -28.35 -5.42
CA MET A 507 -23.82 -28.03 -6.77
C MET A 507 -24.57 -26.82 -7.37
N LYS A 508 -25.87 -26.71 -7.10
CA LYS A 508 -26.70 -25.59 -7.53
C LYS A 508 -26.18 -24.24 -6.98
N ASP A 509 -25.61 -24.22 -5.79
CA ASP A 509 -25.05 -22.98 -5.21
C ASP A 509 -23.91 -22.40 -6.07
N LEU A 510 -23.16 -23.25 -6.79
CA LEU A 510 -22.10 -22.80 -7.70
C LEU A 510 -22.68 -22.12 -8.96
N ASP A 511 -23.80 -22.60 -9.46
CA ASP A 511 -24.48 -22.02 -10.61
C ASP A 511 -25.15 -20.71 -10.23
N ASP A 512 -25.86 -20.69 -9.11
CA ASP A 512 -26.47 -19.47 -8.54
C ASP A 512 -25.40 -18.39 -8.28
N LEU A 513 -24.21 -18.77 -7.79
CA LEU A 513 -23.10 -17.88 -7.54
C LEU A 513 -22.55 -17.25 -8.83
N ARG A 514 -22.43 -18.03 -9.94
CA ARG A 514 -22.01 -17.53 -11.25
C ARG A 514 -23.03 -16.54 -11.82
N GLU A 515 -24.30 -16.88 -11.76
CA GLU A 515 -25.38 -16.02 -12.27
C GLU A 515 -25.44 -14.68 -11.50
N LEU A 516 -25.42 -14.72 -10.17
CA LEU A 516 -25.42 -13.52 -9.33
C LEU A 516 -24.18 -12.66 -9.57
N ALA A 517 -23.03 -13.29 -9.79
CA ALA A 517 -21.79 -12.59 -10.10
C ALA A 517 -21.92 -11.79 -11.40
N GLU A 518 -22.47 -12.40 -12.47
CA GLU A 518 -22.65 -11.73 -13.77
C GLU A 518 -23.71 -10.63 -13.68
N ILE A 519 -24.84 -10.86 -13.02
CA ILE A 519 -25.90 -9.85 -12.81
C ILE A 519 -25.34 -8.64 -12.04
N THR A 520 -24.59 -8.89 -10.97
CA THR A 520 -24.01 -7.82 -10.15
C THR A 520 -23.01 -7.00 -10.93
N LYS A 521 -22.12 -7.67 -11.69
CA LYS A 521 -21.10 -7.04 -12.52
C LYS A 521 -21.69 -6.14 -13.60
N THR A 522 -22.69 -6.62 -14.33
CA THR A 522 -23.22 -5.93 -15.52
C THR A 522 -24.21 -4.81 -15.18
N ASN A 523 -24.89 -4.89 -14.04
CA ASN A 523 -25.99 -3.97 -13.70
C ASN A 523 -25.68 -2.99 -12.56
N SER A 524 -24.49 -3.04 -11.96
CA SER A 524 -24.12 -2.11 -10.89
C SER A 524 -23.77 -0.72 -11.43
N LEU A 525 -24.07 0.31 -10.63
CA LEU A 525 -23.91 1.72 -11.02
C LEU A 525 -22.43 2.15 -11.12
N CYS A 526 -21.59 1.70 -10.21
CA CYS A 526 -20.18 2.12 -10.11
C CYS A 526 -19.22 0.93 -10.09
N ALA A 527 -17.93 1.22 -10.22
CA ALA A 527 -16.87 0.22 -10.27
C ALA A 527 -16.87 -0.72 -9.06
N LEU A 528 -17.21 -0.27 -7.84
CA LEU A 528 -17.28 -1.13 -6.67
C LEU A 528 -18.18 -2.35 -6.91
N GLY A 529 -19.42 -2.15 -7.36
CA GLY A 529 -20.33 -3.25 -7.67
C GLY A 529 -19.97 -4.00 -8.96
N GLN A 530 -19.46 -3.28 -9.98
CA GLN A 530 -19.06 -3.88 -11.26
C GLN A 530 -17.86 -4.83 -11.14
N THR A 531 -17.03 -4.66 -10.12
CA THR A 531 -15.85 -5.49 -9.86
C THR A 531 -16.01 -6.41 -8.66
N ALA A 532 -17.07 -6.25 -7.88
CA ALA A 532 -17.32 -6.98 -6.62
C ALA A 532 -17.18 -8.51 -6.73
N ALA A 533 -17.59 -9.07 -7.86
CA ALA A 533 -17.58 -10.51 -8.10
C ALA A 533 -16.25 -11.04 -8.69
N ASN A 534 -15.28 -10.18 -9.02
CA ASN A 534 -14.03 -10.61 -9.66
C ASN A 534 -13.24 -11.64 -8.83
N PRO A 535 -13.10 -11.51 -7.49
CA PRO A 535 -12.45 -12.54 -6.68
C PRO A 535 -13.16 -13.90 -6.77
N ILE A 536 -14.49 -13.91 -6.79
CA ILE A 536 -15.29 -15.15 -6.95
C ILE A 536 -15.05 -15.75 -8.33
N ILE A 537 -15.22 -14.96 -9.39
CA ILE A 537 -15.09 -15.43 -10.77
C ILE A 537 -13.70 -16.01 -11.03
N SER A 538 -12.65 -15.30 -10.58
CA SER A 538 -11.26 -15.72 -10.79
C SER A 538 -10.90 -16.98 -10.01
N THR A 539 -11.33 -17.11 -8.75
CA THR A 539 -11.06 -18.29 -7.93
C THR A 539 -11.87 -19.50 -8.38
N MET A 540 -13.14 -19.33 -8.75
CA MET A 540 -13.94 -20.43 -9.34
C MET A 540 -13.37 -20.94 -10.67
N LYS A 541 -12.79 -20.04 -11.47
CA LYS A 541 -12.15 -20.40 -12.76
C LYS A 541 -10.83 -21.13 -12.55
N SER A 542 -10.03 -20.68 -11.60
CA SER A 542 -8.65 -21.17 -11.40
C SER A 542 -8.55 -22.36 -10.45
N PHE A 543 -9.53 -22.56 -9.56
CA PHE A 543 -9.57 -23.61 -8.55
C PHE A 543 -10.94 -24.28 -8.46
N PRO A 544 -11.51 -24.75 -9.59
CA PRO A 544 -12.85 -25.37 -9.61
C PRO A 544 -12.92 -26.59 -8.68
N GLU A 545 -11.83 -27.36 -8.60
CA GLU A 545 -11.72 -28.53 -7.74
C GLU A 545 -11.89 -28.24 -6.25
N GLU A 546 -11.44 -27.07 -5.77
CA GLU A 546 -11.65 -26.68 -4.38
C GLU A 546 -13.15 -26.38 -4.10
N TYR A 547 -13.83 -25.70 -5.02
CA TYR A 547 -15.26 -25.45 -4.91
C TYR A 547 -16.05 -26.76 -4.93
N GLU A 548 -15.71 -27.67 -5.87
CA GLU A 548 -16.35 -28.98 -5.96
C GLU A 548 -16.12 -29.82 -4.69
N ALA A 549 -14.91 -29.84 -4.13
CA ALA A 549 -14.63 -30.55 -2.88
C ALA A 549 -15.48 -30.02 -1.72
N HIS A 550 -15.70 -28.70 -1.66
CA HIS A 550 -16.53 -28.10 -0.62
C HIS A 550 -18.01 -28.50 -0.72
N VAL A 551 -18.56 -28.62 -1.96
CA VAL A 551 -19.99 -28.89 -2.16
C VAL A 551 -20.32 -30.38 -2.35
N LYS A 552 -19.42 -31.18 -2.95
CA LYS A 552 -19.63 -32.62 -3.19
C LYS A 552 -19.13 -33.47 -2.03
N GLU A 553 -17.93 -33.16 -1.52
CA GLU A 553 -17.26 -33.97 -0.51
C GLU A 553 -17.43 -33.40 0.91
N HIS A 554 -17.96 -32.18 1.02
CA HIS A 554 -18.02 -31.38 2.25
C HIS A 554 -16.68 -31.32 2.96
N LYS A 555 -15.60 -31.10 2.19
CA LYS A 555 -14.22 -31.09 2.61
C LYS A 555 -13.52 -29.82 2.14
N CYS A 556 -12.75 -29.20 3.02
CA CYS A 556 -11.84 -28.10 2.68
C CYS A 556 -10.42 -28.64 2.44
N PRO A 557 -9.91 -28.69 1.21
CA PRO A 557 -8.58 -29.25 0.93
C PRO A 557 -7.44 -28.54 1.69
N ALA A 558 -7.56 -27.23 1.89
CA ALA A 558 -6.60 -26.43 2.66
C ALA A 558 -6.78 -26.54 4.19
N HIS A 559 -7.78 -27.24 4.67
CA HIS A 559 -8.11 -27.37 6.11
C HIS A 559 -8.26 -26.02 6.84
N ILE A 560 -8.89 -25.03 6.22
CA ILE A 560 -9.16 -23.68 6.76
C ILE A 560 -10.61 -23.54 7.24
N CYS A 561 -11.58 -24.03 6.46
CA CYS A 561 -13.00 -23.88 6.75
C CYS A 561 -13.41 -24.66 8.02
N LYS A 562 -13.52 -23.94 9.14
CA LYS A 562 -13.70 -24.53 10.48
C LYS A 562 -14.86 -25.54 10.57
N ALA A 563 -15.96 -25.27 9.87
CA ALA A 563 -17.12 -26.15 9.91
C ALA A 563 -16.84 -27.56 9.34
N MET A 564 -15.89 -27.69 8.43
CA MET A 564 -15.51 -28.94 7.79
C MET A 564 -14.29 -29.62 8.42
N LEU A 565 -13.61 -28.96 9.38
CA LEU A 565 -12.46 -29.55 10.04
C LEU A 565 -12.85 -30.75 10.90
N LYS A 566 -12.01 -31.77 10.85
CA LYS A 566 -12.03 -32.87 11.80
C LYS A 566 -10.68 -32.99 12.48
N TYR A 567 -10.66 -33.13 13.79
CA TYR A 567 -9.43 -33.42 14.53
C TYR A 567 -9.42 -34.89 14.88
N GLU A 568 -8.34 -35.57 14.59
CA GLU A 568 -8.17 -36.99 14.88
C GLU A 568 -6.89 -37.22 15.66
N ILE A 569 -6.93 -38.17 16.60
CA ILE A 569 -5.75 -38.59 17.35
C ILE A 569 -5.25 -39.90 16.75
N ASP A 570 -3.99 -39.89 16.29
CA ASP A 570 -3.31 -41.10 15.86
C ASP A 570 -3.01 -41.99 17.08
N PRO A 571 -3.65 -43.19 17.19
CA PRO A 571 -3.48 -44.06 18.34
C PRO A 571 -2.02 -44.56 18.52
N ASN A 572 -1.26 -44.64 17.42
CA ASN A 572 0.14 -45.13 17.44
C ASN A 572 1.09 -44.05 17.99
N LYS A 573 0.81 -42.76 17.76
CA LYS A 573 1.60 -41.64 18.28
C LYS A 573 1.15 -41.19 19.66
N CYS A 574 -0.09 -41.53 20.07
CA CYS A 574 -0.67 -41.10 21.33
C CYS A 574 0.03 -41.75 22.54
N LYS A 575 0.67 -40.92 23.37
CA LYS A 575 1.33 -41.35 24.61
C LYS A 575 0.36 -41.48 25.80
N LYS A 576 -0.96 -41.38 25.59
CA LYS A 576 -1.99 -41.59 26.60
C LYS A 576 -1.85 -40.70 27.85
N CYS A 577 -1.31 -39.49 27.68
CA CYS A 577 -0.94 -38.57 28.78
C CYS A 577 -2.10 -37.67 29.27
N SER A 578 -3.27 -37.70 28.65
CA SER A 578 -4.48 -36.90 28.94
C SER A 578 -4.36 -35.38 28.75
N LEU A 579 -3.24 -34.83 28.34
CA LEU A 579 -3.07 -33.37 28.24
C LEU A 579 -4.11 -32.72 27.32
N CYS A 580 -4.41 -33.35 26.17
CA CYS A 580 -5.41 -32.88 25.23
C CYS A 580 -6.83 -32.93 25.82
N ALA A 581 -7.17 -33.95 26.62
CA ALA A 581 -8.48 -34.10 27.24
C ALA A 581 -8.68 -33.08 28.37
N ARG A 582 -7.67 -32.90 29.24
CA ARG A 582 -7.72 -31.94 30.35
C ARG A 582 -7.89 -30.48 29.86
N ASN A 583 -7.33 -30.17 28.71
CA ASN A 583 -7.39 -28.81 28.12
C ASN A 583 -8.55 -28.64 27.14
N CYS A 584 -9.40 -29.64 26.97
CA CYS A 584 -10.57 -29.54 26.09
C CYS A 584 -11.72 -28.77 26.77
N PRO A 585 -12.07 -27.55 26.30
CA PRO A 585 -13.08 -26.72 26.99
C PRO A 585 -14.49 -27.31 26.96
N VAL A 586 -14.77 -28.23 26.02
CA VAL A 586 -16.07 -28.88 25.85
C VAL A 586 -16.02 -30.37 26.17
N GLN A 587 -14.95 -30.87 26.77
CA GLN A 587 -14.75 -32.26 27.16
C GLN A 587 -15.07 -33.28 26.04
N ALA A 588 -14.72 -32.91 24.80
CA ALA A 588 -14.95 -33.76 23.62
C ALA A 588 -13.90 -34.89 23.47
N ILE A 589 -12.94 -35.01 24.37
CA ILE A 589 -11.83 -35.99 24.25
C ILE A 589 -11.87 -36.96 25.43
N THR A 590 -12.02 -38.23 25.09
CA THR A 590 -12.10 -39.31 26.06
C THR A 590 -11.00 -40.34 25.85
N GLY A 591 -10.60 -41.04 26.90
CA GLY A 591 -9.57 -42.08 26.89
C GLY A 591 -9.13 -42.43 28.32
N VAL A 592 -8.29 -43.46 28.48
CA VAL A 592 -7.80 -43.89 29.79
C VAL A 592 -6.28 -43.64 29.88
N VAL A 593 -5.87 -42.83 30.87
CA VAL A 593 -4.46 -42.50 31.09
C VAL A 593 -3.60 -43.76 31.22
N GLY A 594 -2.54 -43.84 30.43
CA GLY A 594 -1.59 -44.94 30.41
C GLY A 594 -2.10 -46.24 29.80
N LYS A 595 -3.40 -46.37 29.53
CA LYS A 595 -4.01 -47.64 29.05
C LYS A 595 -4.46 -47.53 27.60
N GLU A 596 -5.38 -46.60 27.30
CA GLU A 596 -6.01 -46.46 25.99
C GLU A 596 -5.68 -45.12 25.34
N PRO A 597 -5.50 -45.08 24.01
CA PRO A 597 -5.41 -43.84 23.28
C PRO A 597 -6.64 -42.97 23.49
N PHE A 598 -6.44 -41.64 23.49
CA PHE A 598 -7.56 -40.69 23.53
C PHE A 598 -8.25 -40.62 22.18
N VAL A 599 -9.56 -40.37 22.18
CA VAL A 599 -10.39 -40.21 20.98
C VAL A 599 -11.19 -38.93 21.08
N ILE A 600 -11.36 -38.25 19.95
CA ILE A 600 -12.11 -36.98 19.86
C ILE A 600 -13.54 -37.30 19.37
N ASP A 601 -14.56 -36.93 20.17
CA ASP A 601 -15.93 -36.94 19.74
C ASP A 601 -16.21 -35.75 18.82
N SER A 602 -16.34 -36.02 17.51
CA SER A 602 -16.56 -35.00 16.50
C SER A 602 -17.86 -34.21 16.68
N ASN A 603 -18.86 -34.77 17.36
CA ASN A 603 -20.16 -34.11 17.60
C ASN A 603 -20.08 -33.09 18.73
N LYS A 604 -19.20 -33.32 19.72
CA LYS A 604 -18.94 -32.38 20.82
C LYS A 604 -17.83 -31.38 20.51
N CYS A 605 -16.96 -31.70 19.54
CA CYS A 605 -15.79 -30.91 19.24
C CYS A 605 -16.16 -29.57 18.58
N ILE A 606 -15.79 -28.44 19.22
CA ILE A 606 -15.97 -27.09 18.69
C ILE A 606 -14.86 -26.66 17.72
N LYS A 607 -13.95 -27.56 17.38
CA LYS A 607 -12.89 -27.38 16.38
C LYS A 607 -11.93 -26.23 16.68
N CYS A 608 -11.65 -25.94 17.95
CA CYS A 608 -10.78 -24.84 18.39
C CYS A 608 -9.28 -25.10 18.19
N GLY A 609 -8.86 -26.35 17.94
CA GLY A 609 -7.44 -26.72 17.72
C GLY A 609 -6.58 -26.81 18.98
N LEU A 610 -7.08 -26.46 20.16
CA LEU A 610 -6.30 -26.39 21.41
C LEU A 610 -5.64 -27.75 21.77
N CYS A 611 -6.33 -28.86 21.48
CA CYS A 611 -5.78 -30.20 21.70
C CYS A 611 -4.53 -30.46 20.83
N MET A 612 -4.51 -29.99 19.58
CA MET A 612 -3.40 -30.15 18.67
C MET A 612 -2.20 -29.29 19.11
N SER A 613 -2.41 -28.04 19.49
CA SER A 613 -1.35 -27.14 19.97
C SER A 613 -0.71 -27.63 21.28
N ASN A 614 -1.46 -28.34 22.14
CA ASN A 614 -0.97 -28.90 23.40
C ASN A 614 -0.36 -30.30 23.27
N CYS A 615 -0.39 -30.92 22.07
CA CYS A 615 0.15 -32.25 21.89
C CYS A 615 1.63 -32.24 21.51
N HIS A 616 2.53 -32.36 22.48
CA HIS A 616 3.97 -32.39 22.26
C HIS A 616 4.46 -33.61 21.43
N PHE A 617 3.61 -34.62 21.24
CA PHE A 617 3.94 -35.84 20.51
C PHE A 617 3.50 -35.82 19.04
N GLY A 618 2.89 -34.71 18.58
CA GLY A 618 2.37 -34.62 17.21
C GLY A 618 1.33 -35.70 16.87
N ALA A 619 0.62 -36.21 17.89
CA ALA A 619 -0.36 -37.28 17.71
C ALA A 619 -1.73 -36.79 17.21
N ILE A 620 -1.96 -35.47 17.15
CA ILE A 620 -3.25 -34.89 16.73
C ILE A 620 -3.04 -34.16 15.41
N SER A 621 -3.84 -34.54 14.44
CA SER A 621 -3.88 -33.89 13.12
C SER A 621 -5.27 -33.32 12.85
N LYS A 622 -5.31 -32.25 12.05
CA LYS A 622 -6.54 -31.74 11.44
C LYS A 622 -6.71 -32.33 10.04
N LYS A 623 -7.92 -32.76 9.72
CA LYS A 623 -8.29 -33.23 8.39
C LYS A 623 -9.48 -32.45 7.86
#